data_23802ebd02be1012aba3edfe131e7519
#
_entry.id   23802ebd02be1012aba3edfe131e7519
#
_cell.length_a   1.000
_cell.length_b   1.000
_cell.length_c   1.000
_cell.angle_alpha   90.00
_cell.angle_beta   90.00
_cell.angle_gamma   90.00
#
_symmetry.space_group_name_H-M   'P 1'
#
loop_
_entity.id
_entity.type
_entity.pdbx_description
1 polymer ?
#
loop_
_entity_poly.entity_id
_entity_poly.type
_entity_poly.pdbx_seq_one_letter_code
_entity_poly.pdbx_strand_id
1 'polypeptide(L)'
;MTTIRNALMGMLAALPLAAGADITVGGLPNETVWYVHADLDVMRKSESGSQLYKWFESEVVIEVNDELGIDLNSEVNSITAFSDAVNGTVMIIEGPITRATQQKMLDIAHRESTVDTRKYKGMEYYFIGDRPESKSRNSDPFDDLEDASYSSFAVNGKAIITANEEQLKALLDNGGKIAGSSSHDGAMFVISADKSFVQAGLRADAMTDNDDDGGWESNILRNTKQAALLISDKAGMIAIEAKLESTDPKMAQAIGGIVNGLLALQAFNSELGPEIQGLIRDTKIDVKDAILSINTT
;
A
#
# COMPACT_ATOMS: atom_id res chain seq x y z
N MET A 1 12.99 -1.43 10.93
CA MET A 1 12.29 -1.49 9.62
C MET A 1 11.22 -2.58 9.54
N THR A 2 11.37 -3.66 10.29
CA THR A 2 10.39 -4.77 10.35
C THR A 2 8.96 -4.32 10.65
N THR A 3 8.76 -3.31 11.46
CA THR A 3 7.45 -2.83 11.93
C THR A 3 6.67 -2.04 10.88
N ILE A 4 7.31 -1.10 10.17
CA ILE A 4 6.64 -0.38 9.05
C ILE A 4 6.27 -1.39 7.98
N ARG A 5 7.11 -2.37 7.74
CA ARG A 5 6.88 -3.50 6.86
C ARG A 5 5.65 -4.30 7.29
N ASN A 6 5.62 -4.74 8.55
CA ASN A 6 4.51 -5.55 9.07
C ASN A 6 3.18 -4.78 9.08
N ALA A 7 3.21 -3.48 9.37
CA ALA A 7 2.05 -2.62 9.30
C ALA A 7 1.54 -2.43 7.85
N LEU A 8 2.44 -2.20 6.89
CA LEU A 8 2.10 -2.14 5.46
C LEU A 8 1.63 -3.50 4.92
N MET A 9 2.27 -4.60 5.34
CA MET A 9 1.86 -5.96 5.00
C MET A 9 0.53 -6.35 5.66
N GLY A 10 0.30 -5.95 6.90
CA GLY A 10 -0.98 -6.15 7.59
C GLY A 10 -2.13 -5.43 6.87
N MET A 11 -1.88 -4.24 6.30
CA MET A 11 -2.84 -3.55 5.43
C MET A 11 -3.12 -4.31 4.13
N LEU A 12 -2.09 -4.91 3.51
CA LEU A 12 -2.24 -5.70 2.29
C LEU A 12 -2.96 -7.04 2.55
N ALA A 13 -2.72 -7.68 3.71
CA ALA A 13 -3.32 -8.96 4.08
C ALA A 13 -4.77 -8.85 4.61
N ALA A 14 -5.16 -7.70 5.18
CA ALA A 14 -6.49 -7.46 5.71
C ALA A 14 -7.53 -7.05 4.65
N LEU A 15 -7.13 -6.95 3.36
CA LEU A 15 -8.05 -6.54 2.30
C LEU A 15 -8.97 -7.70 1.91
N PRO A 16 -10.29 -7.57 2.05
CA PRO A 16 -11.20 -8.45 1.35
C PRO A 16 -10.97 -8.23 -0.15
N LEU A 17 -10.52 -9.25 -0.82
CA LEU A 17 -10.26 -9.28 -2.27
C LEU A 17 -11.51 -8.90 -3.04
N ALA A 18 -11.49 -7.70 -3.57
CA ALA A 18 -12.47 -7.25 -4.54
C ALA A 18 -11.85 -6.20 -5.49
N ALA A 19 -12.08 -6.30 -6.59
CA ALA A 19 -11.54 -6.23 -7.81
C ALA A 19 -12.15 -5.61 -9.07
N GLY A 20 -11.58 -5.13 -9.99
CA GLY A 20 -11.25 -4.97 -11.30
C GLY A 20 -11.98 -4.19 -12.34
N ALA A 21 -11.46 -3.50 -13.15
CA ALA A 21 -11.41 -3.03 -14.51
C ALA A 21 -10.92 -1.63 -14.57
N ASP A 22 -9.87 -1.48 -15.33
CA ASP A 22 -9.32 -0.17 -15.66
C ASP A 22 -9.56 0.90 -14.56
N ILE A 23 -9.27 0.55 -13.29
CA ILE A 23 -8.74 1.55 -12.43
C ILE A 23 -7.34 1.75 -13.03
N THR A 24 -7.31 2.49 -14.09
CA THR A 24 -6.22 3.39 -14.28
C THR A 24 -6.24 4.21 -12.99
N VAL A 25 -5.51 3.78 -11.99
CA VAL A 25 -4.99 4.71 -11.00
C VAL A 25 -4.22 5.67 -11.89
N GLY A 26 -4.89 6.76 -12.30
CA GLY A 26 -4.47 7.57 -13.42
C GLY A 26 -3.05 8.04 -13.14
N GLY A 27 -2.10 7.70 -14.04
CA GLY A 27 -0.74 8.14 -13.92
C GLY A 27 0.14 7.33 -12.98
N LEU A 28 -0.07 6.02 -12.84
CA LEU A 28 0.98 5.15 -12.31
C LEU A 28 2.14 5.09 -13.31
N PRO A 29 3.39 4.98 -12.83
CA PRO A 29 4.52 4.67 -13.69
C PRO A 29 4.21 3.44 -14.54
N ASN A 30 4.65 3.45 -15.81
CA ASN A 30 4.56 2.26 -16.65
C ASN A 30 5.26 1.08 -15.94
N GLU A 31 4.66 -0.11 -16.04
CA GLU A 31 5.20 -1.33 -15.46
C GLU A 31 5.15 -1.41 -13.91
N THR A 32 4.27 -0.64 -13.27
CA THR A 32 4.03 -0.76 -11.83
C THR A 32 3.49 -2.14 -11.47
N VAL A 33 4.21 -2.84 -10.62
CA VAL A 33 3.86 -4.17 -10.11
C VAL A 33 2.86 -4.05 -8.96
N TRP A 34 3.10 -3.10 -8.06
CA TRP A 34 2.18 -2.74 -7.00
C TRP A 34 2.31 -1.25 -6.65
N TYR A 35 1.23 -0.71 -6.09
CA TYR A 35 1.13 0.68 -5.67
C TYR A 35 0.25 0.77 -4.43
N VAL A 36 0.69 1.56 -3.45
CA VAL A 36 -0.06 1.91 -2.24
C VAL A 36 0.05 3.41 -2.02
N HIS A 37 -1.07 4.05 -1.74
CA HIS A 37 -1.10 5.43 -1.29
C HIS A 37 -2.05 5.56 -0.10
N ALA A 38 -1.61 6.23 0.95
CA ALA A 38 -2.43 6.58 2.12
C ALA A 38 -2.32 8.07 2.37
N ASP A 39 -3.42 8.80 2.27
CA ASP A 39 -3.52 10.21 2.60
C ASP A 39 -4.08 10.38 4.02
N LEU A 40 -3.17 10.47 4.98
CA LEU A 40 -3.50 10.60 6.40
C LEU A 40 -4.13 11.96 6.71
N ASP A 41 -3.80 12.99 5.92
CA ASP A 41 -4.35 14.34 6.10
C ASP A 41 -5.82 14.39 5.66
N VAL A 42 -6.16 13.76 4.54
CA VAL A 42 -7.55 13.58 4.10
C VAL A 42 -8.33 12.74 5.11
N MET A 43 -7.75 11.62 5.60
CA MET A 43 -8.40 10.79 6.62
C MET A 43 -8.71 11.59 7.89
N ARG A 44 -7.76 12.37 8.39
CA ARG A 44 -7.94 13.17 9.61
C ARG A 44 -8.98 14.28 9.48
N LYS A 45 -9.11 14.87 8.28
CA LYS A 45 -9.96 16.04 8.03
C LYS A 45 -11.39 15.72 7.63
N SER A 46 -11.64 14.51 7.09
CA SER A 46 -12.98 14.12 6.69
C SER A 46 -13.74 13.45 7.83
N GLU A 47 -15.05 13.61 7.88
CA GLU A 47 -15.92 13.02 8.89
C GLU A 47 -15.87 11.49 8.83
N SER A 48 -16.04 10.94 7.63
CA SER A 48 -15.97 9.51 7.37
C SER A 48 -14.55 8.95 7.57
N GLY A 49 -13.52 9.66 7.11
CA GLY A 49 -12.13 9.24 7.22
C GLY A 49 -11.61 9.21 8.65
N SER A 50 -12.19 10.00 9.56
CA SER A 50 -11.77 10.03 10.97
C SER A 50 -11.95 8.68 11.68
N GLN A 51 -12.91 7.88 11.27
CA GLN A 51 -13.10 6.51 11.81
C GLN A 51 -12.05 5.55 11.24
N LEU A 52 -11.78 5.63 9.95
CA LEU A 52 -10.70 4.87 9.31
C LEU A 52 -9.34 5.24 9.91
N TYR A 53 -9.13 6.54 10.17
CA TYR A 53 -7.91 7.03 10.80
C TYR A 53 -7.72 6.52 12.22
N LYS A 54 -8.77 6.42 13.04
CA LYS A 54 -8.68 5.84 14.39
C LYS A 54 -8.24 4.39 14.39
N TRP A 55 -8.76 3.61 13.44
CA TRP A 55 -8.30 2.23 13.25
C TRP A 55 -6.81 2.23 12.82
N PHE A 56 -6.43 3.03 11.83
CA PHE A 56 -5.04 3.16 11.41
C PHE A 56 -4.12 3.63 12.54
N GLU A 57 -4.59 4.55 13.36
CA GLU A 57 -3.85 5.05 14.52
C GLU A 57 -3.55 3.93 15.53
N SER A 58 -4.55 3.08 15.84
CA SER A 58 -4.35 1.97 16.78
C SER A 58 -3.41 0.88 16.27
N GLU A 59 -3.46 0.58 14.98
CA GLU A 59 -2.71 -0.54 14.40
C GLU A 59 -1.32 -0.15 13.88
N VAL A 60 -1.14 1.12 13.49
CA VAL A 60 0.08 1.56 12.79
C VAL A 60 0.78 2.73 13.47
N VAL A 61 0.04 3.80 13.78
CA VAL A 61 0.66 5.06 14.23
C VAL A 61 1.34 4.89 15.58
N ILE A 62 0.68 4.21 16.51
CA ILE A 62 1.20 3.98 17.87
C ILE A 62 2.49 3.13 17.78
N GLU A 63 2.46 2.05 17.01
CA GLU A 63 3.60 1.16 16.85
C GLU A 63 4.80 1.87 16.21
N VAL A 64 4.57 2.63 15.12
CA VAL A 64 5.61 3.42 14.46
C VAL A 64 6.20 4.49 15.39
N ASN A 65 5.36 5.16 16.18
CA ASN A 65 5.84 6.14 17.16
C ASN A 65 6.67 5.48 18.26
N ASP A 66 6.24 4.34 18.79
CA ASP A 66 6.94 3.64 19.86
C ASP A 66 8.28 3.06 19.40
N GLU A 67 8.36 2.49 18.20
CA GLU A 67 9.59 1.88 17.69
C GLU A 67 10.55 2.89 17.04
N LEU A 68 10.04 3.81 16.24
CA LEU A 68 10.86 4.75 15.46
C LEU A 68 10.90 6.16 16.07
N GLY A 69 10.00 6.46 17.00
CA GLY A 69 9.85 7.80 17.56
C GLY A 69 9.47 8.85 16.51
N ILE A 70 8.74 8.44 15.46
CA ILE A 70 8.20 9.30 14.42
C ILE A 70 6.73 9.56 14.76
N ASP A 71 6.37 10.83 14.93
CA ASP A 71 4.98 11.21 15.14
C ASP A 71 4.24 11.33 13.80
N LEU A 72 3.64 10.22 13.35
CA LEU A 72 2.86 10.20 12.11
C LEU A 72 1.66 11.17 12.17
N ASN A 73 1.14 11.48 13.36
CA ASN A 73 0.00 12.37 13.51
C ASN A 73 0.31 13.82 13.09
N SER A 74 1.50 14.30 13.44
CA SER A 74 1.88 15.70 13.20
C SER A 74 2.88 15.89 12.07
N GLU A 75 3.65 14.87 11.71
CA GLU A 75 4.77 14.99 10.78
C GLU A 75 4.53 14.33 9.41
N VAL A 76 3.46 13.52 9.26
CA VAL A 76 3.16 12.83 8.00
C VAL A 76 1.77 13.17 7.51
N ASN A 77 1.69 13.67 6.28
CA ASN A 77 0.44 13.94 5.58
C ASN A 77 0.05 12.77 4.69
N SER A 78 1.00 12.20 3.95
CA SER A 78 0.75 11.05 3.11
C SER A 78 1.95 10.13 2.97
N ILE A 79 1.69 8.87 2.65
CA ILE A 79 2.68 7.86 2.34
C ILE A 79 2.31 7.27 0.99
N THR A 80 3.26 7.25 0.07
CA THR A 80 3.13 6.59 -1.23
C THR A 80 4.25 5.58 -1.38
N ALA A 81 3.92 4.34 -1.69
CA ALA A 81 4.90 3.33 -2.01
C ALA A 81 4.49 2.57 -3.27
N PHE A 82 5.44 2.22 -4.09
CA PHE A 82 5.21 1.42 -5.29
C PHE A 82 6.48 0.68 -5.70
N SER A 83 6.33 -0.36 -6.49
CA SER A 83 7.44 -1.01 -7.15
C SER A 83 7.15 -1.16 -8.64
N ASP A 84 8.17 -0.97 -9.45
CA ASP A 84 8.15 -1.37 -10.84
C ASP A 84 9.12 -2.54 -11.09
N ALA A 85 8.90 -3.28 -12.18
CA ALA A 85 9.67 -4.49 -12.49
C ALA A 85 11.15 -4.19 -12.85
N VAL A 86 11.51 -2.93 -13.09
CA VAL A 86 12.83 -2.53 -13.60
C VAL A 86 13.69 -1.88 -12.52
N ASN A 87 13.10 -0.96 -11.75
CA ASN A 87 13.83 -0.09 -10.83
C ASN A 87 13.65 -0.47 -9.35
N GLY A 88 12.76 -1.41 -9.05
CA GLY A 88 12.45 -1.83 -7.69
C GLY A 88 11.55 -0.87 -6.94
N THR A 89 11.63 -0.90 -5.62
CA THR A 89 10.70 -0.22 -4.73
C THR A 89 11.07 1.24 -4.47
N VAL A 90 10.03 2.08 -4.43
CA VAL A 90 10.06 3.49 -4.03
C VAL A 90 9.10 3.70 -2.87
N MET A 91 9.52 4.46 -1.87
CA MET A 91 8.65 4.99 -0.82
C MET A 91 8.85 6.50 -0.71
N ILE A 92 7.76 7.25 -0.69
CA ILE A 92 7.75 8.70 -0.51
C ILE A 92 6.83 9.02 0.67
N ILE A 93 7.39 9.62 1.70
CA ILE A 93 6.66 10.12 2.87
C ILE A 93 6.59 11.64 2.74
N GLU A 94 5.40 12.20 2.73
CA GLU A 94 5.18 13.64 2.62
C GLU A 94 4.59 14.22 3.91
N GLY A 95 5.10 15.37 4.33
CA GLY A 95 4.61 16.08 5.51
C GLY A 95 5.64 17.04 6.09
N PRO A 96 5.32 17.73 7.18
CA PRO A 96 6.23 18.64 7.86
C PRO A 96 7.29 17.90 8.70
N ILE A 97 8.01 16.94 8.06
CA ILE A 97 9.02 16.11 8.69
C ILE A 97 10.12 16.99 9.27
N THR A 98 10.27 16.99 10.59
CA THR A 98 11.24 17.84 11.29
C THR A 98 12.67 17.35 11.10
N ARG A 99 13.64 18.24 11.29
CA ARG A 99 15.07 17.84 11.28
C ARG A 99 15.38 16.84 12.39
N ALA A 100 14.70 16.93 13.53
CA ALA A 100 14.87 15.98 14.62
C ALA A 100 14.44 14.58 14.21
N THR A 101 13.33 14.46 13.50
CA THR A 101 12.81 13.19 12.96
C THR A 101 13.73 12.65 11.85
N GLN A 102 14.19 13.51 10.93
CA GLN A 102 15.18 13.11 9.92
C GLN A 102 16.45 12.53 10.58
N GLN A 103 16.94 13.18 11.63
CA GLN A 103 18.11 12.68 12.38
C GLN A 103 17.84 11.35 13.07
N LYS A 104 16.65 11.18 13.68
CA LYS A 104 16.26 9.88 14.29
C LYS A 104 16.23 8.77 13.24
N MET A 105 15.65 9.01 12.06
CA MET A 105 15.65 8.02 10.98
C MET A 105 17.07 7.62 10.56
N LEU A 106 17.99 8.59 10.44
CA LEU A 106 19.40 8.32 10.15
C LEU A 106 20.10 7.59 11.28
N ASP A 107 19.83 7.94 12.54
CA ASP A 107 20.42 7.27 13.72
C ASP A 107 19.96 5.80 13.80
N ILE A 108 18.73 5.50 13.41
CA ILE A 108 18.23 4.12 13.29
C ILE A 108 18.98 3.40 12.17
N ALA A 109 19.08 4.01 10.98
CA ALA A 109 19.82 3.44 9.87
C ALA A 109 21.28 3.17 10.23
N HIS A 110 21.97 4.08 10.92
CA HIS A 110 23.36 3.91 11.38
C HIS A 110 23.54 2.77 12.42
N ARG A 111 22.50 2.46 13.19
CA ARG A 111 22.58 1.34 14.16
C ARG A 111 22.49 -0.02 13.48
N GLU A 112 21.65 -0.11 12.45
CA GLU A 112 21.28 -1.37 11.81
C GLU A 112 22.08 -1.66 10.54
N SER A 113 22.56 -0.62 9.85
CA SER A 113 23.17 -0.70 8.53
C SER A 113 24.43 0.16 8.42
N THR A 114 25.14 0.09 7.30
CA THR A 114 26.15 1.05 6.91
C THR A 114 25.49 2.22 6.20
N VAL A 115 25.85 3.46 6.52
CA VAL A 115 25.28 4.66 5.91
C VAL A 115 26.40 5.52 5.34
N ASP A 116 26.37 5.74 4.01
CA ASP A 116 27.30 6.61 3.28
C ASP A 116 26.57 7.87 2.80
N THR A 117 27.08 9.03 3.20
CA THR A 117 26.55 10.30 2.72
C THR A 117 27.10 10.63 1.32
N ARG A 118 26.21 10.94 0.39
CA ARG A 118 26.52 11.28 -1.00
C ARG A 118 25.88 12.61 -1.40
N LYS A 119 26.25 13.13 -2.57
CA LYS A 119 25.68 14.36 -3.12
C LYS A 119 25.36 14.24 -4.61
N TYR A 120 24.21 14.77 -5.00
CA TYR A 120 23.78 14.90 -6.38
C TYR A 120 23.24 16.32 -6.64
N LYS A 121 23.86 17.07 -7.56
CA LYS A 121 23.51 18.47 -7.88
C LYS A 121 23.42 19.38 -6.64
N GLY A 122 24.25 19.15 -5.63
CA GLY A 122 24.22 19.88 -4.36
C GLY A 122 23.21 19.38 -3.32
N MET A 123 22.32 18.48 -3.68
CA MET A 123 21.39 17.81 -2.79
C MET A 123 22.07 16.62 -2.11
N GLU A 124 21.84 16.48 -0.80
CA GLU A 124 22.38 15.38 0.00
C GLU A 124 21.45 14.18 -0.03
N TYR A 125 22.04 13.00 -0.14
CA TYR A 125 21.35 11.72 -0.02
C TYR A 125 22.25 10.67 0.62
N TYR A 126 21.66 9.59 1.06
CA TYR A 126 22.30 8.55 1.86
C TYR A 126 22.17 7.21 1.13
N PHE A 127 23.28 6.50 1.00
CA PHE A 127 23.25 5.08 0.69
C PHE A 127 23.20 4.31 2.02
N ILE A 128 22.24 3.40 2.17
CA ILE A 128 22.01 2.58 3.33
C ILE A 128 22.17 1.14 2.86
N GLY A 129 23.22 0.47 3.28
CA GLY A 129 23.54 -0.89 2.84
C GLY A 129 23.66 -1.86 4.01
N ASP A 130 23.43 -3.12 3.74
CA ASP A 130 23.52 -4.18 4.75
C ASP A 130 24.91 -4.28 5.40
N ARG A 131 24.90 -4.62 6.69
CA ARG A 131 26.10 -5.18 7.32
C ARG A 131 26.25 -6.65 6.87
N PRO A 132 27.49 -7.12 6.58
CA PRO A 132 27.71 -8.45 5.98
C PRO A 132 27.12 -9.66 6.74
N GLU A 133 26.55 -9.46 7.91
CA GLU A 133 26.09 -10.52 8.83
C GLU A 133 24.56 -10.74 8.80
N SER A 134 23.77 -9.90 8.13
CA SER A 134 22.30 -9.99 8.15
C SER A 134 21.72 -10.37 6.79
N LYS A 135 21.80 -11.63 6.39
CA LYS A 135 21.05 -12.13 5.24
C LYS A 135 19.78 -12.83 5.71
N SER A 136 18.68 -12.11 5.77
CA SER A 136 17.32 -12.70 5.80
C SER A 136 16.90 -13.03 4.38
N ARG A 137 16.47 -14.25 4.12
CA ARG A 137 15.91 -14.72 2.85
C ARG A 137 14.40 -14.83 2.99
N ASN A 138 13.69 -13.72 2.96
CA ASN A 138 12.24 -13.72 2.83
C ASN A 138 11.88 -13.03 1.52
N SER A 139 10.98 -13.59 0.74
CA SER A 139 10.46 -13.00 -0.50
C SER A 139 9.36 -11.96 -0.20
N ASP A 140 9.75 -10.88 0.45
CA ASP A 140 8.90 -9.74 0.81
C ASP A 140 8.96 -8.70 -0.32
N PRO A 141 7.85 -8.03 -0.67
CA PRO A 141 7.83 -6.93 -1.65
C PRO A 141 8.78 -5.76 -1.36
N PHE A 142 9.29 -5.66 -0.13
CA PHE A 142 10.22 -4.63 0.31
C PHE A 142 11.66 -5.14 0.52
N ASP A 143 11.93 -6.40 0.23
CA ASP A 143 13.27 -7.01 0.40
C ASP A 143 14.37 -6.22 -0.35
N ASP A 144 14.05 -5.64 -1.50
CA ASP A 144 14.98 -4.81 -2.27
C ASP A 144 15.38 -3.51 -1.56
N LEU A 145 14.54 -2.99 -0.65
CA LEU A 145 14.89 -1.85 0.21
C LEU A 145 15.68 -2.27 1.44
N GLU A 146 15.56 -3.52 1.87
CA GLU A 146 16.31 -4.06 3.01
C GLU A 146 17.76 -4.37 2.64
N ASP A 147 18.01 -4.93 1.45
CA ASP A 147 19.36 -5.29 0.99
C ASP A 147 20.24 -4.06 0.77
N ALA A 148 19.70 -3.04 0.09
CA ALA A 148 20.35 -1.74 -0.09
C ALA A 148 19.32 -0.69 -0.50
N SER A 149 19.37 0.48 0.09
CA SER A 149 18.45 1.58 -0.26
C SER A 149 19.18 2.93 -0.37
N TYR A 150 18.54 3.84 -1.06
CA TYR A 150 18.96 5.23 -1.22
C TYR A 150 17.91 6.15 -0.65
N SER A 151 18.28 7.02 0.29
CA SER A 151 17.33 7.91 0.98
C SER A 151 17.73 9.36 0.87
N SER A 152 16.75 10.28 0.80
CA SER A 152 17.01 11.72 0.80
C SER A 152 15.89 12.50 1.48
N PHE A 153 16.28 13.56 2.19
CA PHE A 153 15.41 14.61 2.75
C PHE A 153 15.64 15.96 2.05
N ALA A 154 16.33 15.97 0.91
CA ALA A 154 16.69 17.22 0.21
C ALA A 154 15.49 17.94 -0.41
N VAL A 155 14.40 17.22 -0.66
CA VAL A 155 13.13 17.82 -1.09
C VAL A 155 12.34 18.25 0.13
N ASN A 156 11.98 19.53 0.19
CA ASN A 156 11.26 20.07 1.34
C ASN A 156 9.93 19.33 1.58
N GLY A 157 9.71 18.91 2.83
CA GLY A 157 8.50 18.18 3.22
C GLY A 157 8.42 16.75 2.70
N LYS A 158 9.55 16.15 2.27
CA LYS A 158 9.56 14.77 1.79
C LYS A 158 10.75 13.98 2.34
N ALA A 159 10.49 12.72 2.69
CA ALA A 159 11.48 11.68 2.78
C ALA A 159 11.28 10.72 1.61
N ILE A 160 12.31 10.53 0.79
CA ILE A 160 12.28 9.67 -0.40
C ILE A 160 13.23 8.52 -0.16
N ILE A 161 12.75 7.28 -0.32
CA ILE A 161 13.52 6.06 -0.16
C ILE A 161 13.34 5.23 -1.43
N THR A 162 14.42 4.72 -2.00
CA THR A 162 14.37 3.92 -3.24
C THR A 162 15.37 2.76 -3.17
N ALA A 163 15.08 1.67 -3.85
CA ALA A 163 16.03 0.59 -4.07
C ALA A 163 17.10 0.93 -5.13
N ASN A 164 16.87 1.96 -5.96
CA ASN A 164 17.72 2.31 -7.09
C ASN A 164 18.20 3.77 -7.03
N GLU A 165 19.51 3.98 -7.16
CA GLU A 165 20.13 5.30 -7.08
C GLU A 165 19.68 6.25 -8.20
N GLU A 166 19.56 5.75 -9.43
CA GLU A 166 19.15 6.56 -10.57
C GLU A 166 17.69 7.01 -10.45
N GLN A 167 16.85 6.15 -9.87
CA GLN A 167 15.45 6.48 -9.57
C GLN A 167 15.36 7.57 -8.49
N LEU A 168 16.20 7.50 -7.43
CA LEU A 168 16.29 8.58 -6.46
C LEU A 168 16.68 9.90 -7.13
N LYS A 169 17.73 9.89 -8.00
CA LYS A 169 18.17 11.09 -8.70
C LYS A 169 17.09 11.68 -9.60
N ALA A 170 16.33 10.84 -10.31
CA ALA A 170 15.20 11.27 -11.13
C ALA A 170 14.08 11.91 -10.27
N LEU A 171 13.78 11.34 -9.11
CA LEU A 171 12.82 11.93 -8.16
C LEU A 171 13.32 13.25 -7.60
N LEU A 172 14.60 13.37 -7.27
CA LEU A 172 15.20 14.64 -6.82
C LEU A 172 15.10 15.74 -7.90
N ASP A 173 15.37 15.40 -9.16
CA ASP A 173 15.24 16.33 -10.29
C ASP A 173 13.80 16.80 -10.50
N ASN A 174 12.81 15.96 -10.19
CA ASN A 174 11.38 16.27 -10.30
C ASN A 174 10.76 16.83 -9.00
N GLY A 175 11.57 17.20 -7.99
CA GLY A 175 11.07 17.69 -6.70
C GLY A 175 10.25 16.63 -5.92
N GLY A 176 10.63 15.36 -6.05
CA GLY A 176 9.97 14.24 -5.39
C GLY A 176 8.60 13.89 -5.97
N LYS A 177 8.33 14.28 -7.22
CA LYS A 177 7.08 13.91 -7.90
C LYS A 177 7.30 12.66 -8.73
N ILE A 178 6.37 11.72 -8.62
CA ILE A 178 6.33 10.52 -9.46
C ILE A 178 5.88 10.96 -10.86
N ALA A 179 6.67 10.67 -11.89
CA ALA A 179 6.31 10.99 -13.26
C ALA A 179 5.01 10.25 -13.65
N GLY A 180 4.04 11.01 -14.15
CA GLY A 180 2.77 10.46 -14.59
C GLY A 180 1.74 10.21 -13.48
N SER A 181 2.05 10.41 -12.19
CA SER A 181 1.03 10.31 -11.15
C SER A 181 0.05 11.48 -11.23
N SER A 182 -1.23 11.19 -11.36
CA SER A 182 -2.28 12.16 -11.08
C SER A 182 -2.48 12.27 -9.56
N SER A 183 -2.90 13.45 -9.09
CA SER A 183 -3.37 13.57 -7.71
C SER A 183 -4.57 12.65 -7.51
N HIS A 184 -4.55 11.87 -6.45
CA HIS A 184 -5.72 11.08 -6.03
C HIS A 184 -6.65 11.97 -5.21
N ASP A 185 -7.20 13.05 -5.83
CA ASP A 185 -7.99 14.06 -5.12
C ASP A 185 -9.15 13.42 -4.35
N GLY A 186 -9.12 13.55 -3.03
CA GLY A 186 -10.12 12.99 -2.11
C GLY A 186 -9.97 11.50 -1.81
N ALA A 187 -8.97 10.82 -2.37
CA ALA A 187 -8.67 9.44 -1.97
C ALA A 187 -7.97 9.42 -0.62
N MET A 188 -8.49 8.63 0.29
CA MET A 188 -7.87 8.34 1.58
C MET A 188 -6.87 7.22 1.46
N PHE A 189 -7.19 6.22 0.63
CA PHE A 189 -6.40 5.03 0.47
C PHE A 189 -6.55 4.47 -0.94
N VAL A 190 -5.43 4.10 -1.55
CA VAL A 190 -5.38 3.46 -2.88
C VAL A 190 -4.43 2.29 -2.81
N ILE A 191 -4.86 1.13 -3.29
CA ILE A 191 -3.98 -0.01 -3.56
C ILE A 191 -4.20 -0.47 -4.98
N SER A 192 -3.13 -0.83 -5.66
CA SER A 192 -3.17 -1.57 -6.92
C SER A 192 -2.07 -2.64 -6.93
N ALA A 193 -2.37 -3.79 -7.46
CA ALA A 193 -1.44 -4.91 -7.58
C ALA A 193 -1.65 -5.65 -8.90
N ASP A 194 -0.57 -5.99 -9.59
CA ASP A 194 -0.59 -6.84 -10.77
C ASP A 194 -0.53 -8.33 -10.40
N LYS A 195 -0.60 -9.17 -11.42
CA LYS A 195 -0.56 -10.64 -11.27
C LYS A 195 0.70 -11.14 -10.57
N SER A 196 1.85 -10.52 -10.81
CA SER A 196 3.13 -10.98 -10.27
C SER A 196 3.18 -10.77 -8.76
N PHE A 197 2.69 -9.63 -8.28
CA PHE A 197 2.58 -9.31 -6.87
C PHE A 197 1.56 -10.21 -6.16
N VAL A 198 0.36 -10.37 -6.74
CA VAL A 198 -0.69 -11.25 -6.20
C VAL A 198 -0.18 -12.68 -6.06
N GLN A 199 0.58 -13.17 -7.04
CA GLN A 199 1.15 -14.52 -6.98
C GLN A 199 2.34 -14.66 -6.03
N ALA A 200 3.11 -13.60 -5.79
CA ALA A 200 4.19 -13.59 -4.79
C ALA A 200 3.62 -13.74 -3.37
N GLY A 201 2.55 -13.01 -3.05
CA GLY A 201 1.82 -13.15 -1.78
C GLY A 201 1.33 -14.59 -1.54
N LEU A 202 0.75 -15.23 -2.56
CA LEU A 202 0.32 -16.63 -2.48
C LEU A 202 1.45 -17.62 -2.17
N ARG A 203 2.66 -17.37 -2.67
CA ARG A 203 3.81 -18.25 -2.39
C ARG A 203 4.31 -18.06 -0.96
N ALA A 204 4.23 -16.87 -0.43
CA ALA A 204 4.60 -16.58 0.95
C ALA A 204 3.65 -17.29 1.94
N ASP A 205 2.32 -17.20 1.72
CA ASP A 205 1.33 -17.88 2.57
C ASP A 205 1.39 -19.41 2.45
N ALA A 206 1.61 -19.94 1.25
CA ALA A 206 1.74 -21.38 1.03
C ALA A 206 2.99 -22.00 1.69
N MET A 207 3.97 -21.19 2.10
CA MET A 207 5.14 -21.64 2.86
C MET A 207 4.88 -21.68 4.37
N THR A 208 3.85 -21.00 4.85
CA THR A 208 3.52 -20.94 6.29
C THR A 208 2.44 -21.92 6.73
N ASP A 209 1.55 -22.34 5.84
CA ASP A 209 0.49 -23.29 6.12
C ASP A 209 0.75 -24.65 5.48
N ASN A 210 0.98 -25.67 6.30
CA ASN A 210 1.10 -27.08 5.89
C ASN A 210 -0.23 -27.74 5.51
N ASP A 211 -1.32 -27.00 5.40
CA ASP A 211 -2.62 -27.51 4.99
C ASP A 211 -2.78 -27.51 3.48
N ASP A 212 -2.74 -28.71 2.91
CA ASP A 212 -2.70 -29.08 1.48
C ASP A 212 -3.99 -28.74 0.69
N ASP A 213 -4.96 -28.10 1.32
CA ASP A 213 -6.21 -27.69 0.70
C ASP A 213 -6.12 -26.22 0.25
N GLY A 214 -5.63 -26.02 -0.98
CA GLY A 214 -5.73 -24.73 -1.66
C GLY A 214 -7.17 -24.26 -1.75
N GLY A 215 -7.63 -23.53 -0.73
CA GLY A 215 -8.99 -23.06 -0.58
C GLY A 215 -9.45 -22.17 -1.74
N TRP A 216 -10.70 -21.76 -1.73
CA TRP A 216 -11.30 -20.87 -2.74
C TRP A 216 -10.51 -19.56 -2.91
N GLU A 217 -9.88 -19.07 -1.84
CA GLU A 217 -9.01 -17.88 -1.81
C GLU A 217 -7.80 -18.04 -2.74
N SER A 218 -7.07 -19.15 -2.63
CA SER A 218 -5.95 -19.47 -3.52
C SER A 218 -6.37 -19.56 -4.99
N ASN A 219 -7.60 -20.05 -5.27
CA ASN A 219 -8.12 -20.11 -6.64
C ASN A 219 -8.44 -18.72 -7.19
N ILE A 220 -9.01 -17.82 -6.38
CA ILE A 220 -9.25 -16.42 -6.76
C ILE A 220 -7.93 -15.76 -7.11
N LEU A 221 -6.94 -15.82 -6.21
CA LEU A 221 -5.65 -15.15 -6.39
C LEU A 221 -4.88 -15.67 -7.63
N ARG A 222 -4.86 -16.99 -7.84
CA ARG A 222 -4.22 -17.58 -9.05
C ARG A 222 -4.85 -17.12 -10.37
N ASN A 223 -6.13 -16.79 -10.34
CA ASN A 223 -6.90 -16.39 -11.51
C ASN A 223 -7.08 -14.85 -11.60
N THR A 224 -6.45 -14.09 -10.73
CA THR A 224 -6.42 -12.63 -10.77
C THR A 224 -5.25 -12.15 -11.62
N LYS A 225 -5.50 -11.24 -12.55
CA LYS A 225 -4.48 -10.54 -13.34
C LYS A 225 -4.08 -9.23 -12.72
N GLN A 226 -5.06 -8.52 -12.17
CA GLN A 226 -4.87 -7.23 -11.54
C GLN A 226 -5.96 -7.01 -10.49
N ALA A 227 -5.61 -6.35 -9.40
CA ALA A 227 -6.55 -5.92 -8.38
C ALA A 227 -6.29 -4.46 -8.00
N ALA A 228 -7.34 -3.72 -7.65
CA ALA A 228 -7.21 -2.38 -7.13
C ALA A 228 -8.35 -2.03 -6.17
N LEU A 229 -8.05 -1.20 -5.17
CA LEU A 229 -8.98 -0.68 -4.16
C LEU A 229 -8.77 0.81 -4.02
N LEU A 230 -9.86 1.55 -4.01
CA LEU A 230 -9.91 2.97 -3.72
C LEU A 230 -10.89 3.20 -2.57
N ILE A 231 -10.45 3.87 -1.52
CA ILE A 231 -11.28 4.37 -0.43
C ILE A 231 -11.24 5.90 -0.47
N SER A 232 -12.38 6.55 -0.51
CA SER A 232 -12.49 8.01 -0.61
C SER A 232 -13.62 8.55 0.25
N ASP A 233 -13.59 9.87 0.52
CA ASP A 233 -14.76 10.59 1.03
C ASP A 233 -15.61 11.08 -0.13
N LYS A 234 -16.88 10.72 -0.12
CA LYS A 234 -17.88 11.29 -1.03
C LYS A 234 -18.99 11.95 -0.23
N ALA A 235 -18.89 13.26 -0.06
CA ALA A 235 -19.87 14.07 0.64
C ALA A 235 -20.08 13.64 2.12
N GLY A 236 -19.01 13.32 2.84
CA GLY A 236 -19.05 12.89 4.23
C GLY A 236 -19.35 11.41 4.44
N MET A 237 -19.42 10.63 3.38
CA MET A 237 -19.61 9.17 3.42
C MET A 237 -18.37 8.46 2.88
N ILE A 238 -18.04 7.31 3.46
CA ILE A 238 -17.01 6.42 2.89
C ILE A 238 -17.53 5.85 1.58
N ALA A 239 -16.76 6.05 0.51
CA ALA A 239 -16.97 5.38 -0.75
C ALA A 239 -15.83 4.38 -0.97
N ILE A 240 -16.17 3.13 -1.24
CA ILE A 240 -15.24 2.05 -1.55
C ILE A 240 -15.49 1.64 -3.00
N GLU A 241 -14.47 1.72 -3.80
CA GLU A 241 -14.46 1.22 -5.17
C GLU A 241 -13.37 0.15 -5.26
N ALA A 242 -13.79 -1.05 -5.55
CA ALA A 242 -12.87 -2.14 -5.73
C ALA A 242 -13.12 -2.83 -7.07
N LYS A 243 -12.07 -3.32 -7.70
CA LYS A 243 -12.18 -3.92 -9.02
C LYS A 243 -11.13 -5.03 -9.21
N LEU A 244 -11.42 -6.20 -9.93
CA LEU A 244 -10.53 -7.36 -10.25
C LEU A 244 -10.65 -7.73 -11.70
N GLU A 245 -9.54 -7.75 -12.36
CA GLU A 245 -9.44 -8.40 -13.65
C GLU A 245 -9.05 -9.87 -13.45
N SER A 246 -9.93 -10.77 -13.85
CA SER A 246 -9.70 -12.19 -13.83
C SER A 246 -9.06 -12.69 -15.14
N THR A 247 -8.54 -13.90 -15.12
CA THR A 247 -7.98 -14.56 -16.30
C THR A 247 -9.03 -14.85 -17.38
N ASP A 248 -10.29 -15.04 -16.98
CA ASP A 248 -11.41 -15.26 -17.90
C ASP A 248 -12.77 -14.83 -17.30
N PRO A 249 -13.81 -14.61 -18.18
CA PRO A 249 -15.13 -14.16 -17.73
C PRO A 249 -15.87 -15.12 -16.80
N LYS A 250 -15.69 -16.44 -16.95
CA LYS A 250 -16.37 -17.42 -16.07
C LYS A 250 -15.80 -17.34 -14.66
N MET A 251 -14.50 -17.14 -14.55
CA MET A 251 -13.86 -16.95 -13.26
C MET A 251 -14.34 -15.65 -12.59
N ALA A 252 -14.44 -14.56 -13.32
CA ALA A 252 -14.99 -13.30 -12.80
C ALA A 252 -16.43 -13.49 -12.25
N GLN A 253 -17.29 -14.23 -12.99
CA GLN A 253 -18.65 -14.56 -12.55
C GLN A 253 -18.65 -15.45 -11.29
N ALA A 254 -17.77 -16.45 -11.22
CA ALA A 254 -17.66 -17.32 -10.04
C ALA A 254 -17.23 -16.52 -8.80
N ILE A 255 -16.21 -15.67 -8.95
CA ILE A 255 -15.74 -14.77 -7.88
C ILE A 255 -16.87 -13.83 -7.44
N GLY A 256 -17.58 -13.20 -8.38
CA GLY A 256 -18.72 -12.35 -8.08
C GLY A 256 -19.82 -13.06 -7.32
N GLY A 257 -20.10 -14.33 -7.66
CA GLY A 257 -21.03 -15.17 -6.92
C GLY A 257 -20.60 -15.46 -5.47
N ILE A 258 -19.32 -15.74 -5.25
CA ILE A 258 -18.74 -15.94 -3.91
C ILE A 258 -18.85 -14.67 -3.08
N VAL A 259 -18.44 -13.52 -3.63
CA VAL A 259 -18.49 -12.24 -2.93
C VAL A 259 -19.92 -11.85 -2.57
N ASN A 260 -20.88 -12.03 -3.49
CA ASN A 260 -22.31 -11.84 -3.20
C ASN A 260 -22.80 -12.73 -2.07
N GLY A 261 -22.38 -14.00 -2.05
CA GLY A 261 -22.71 -14.94 -0.99
C GLY A 261 -22.15 -14.52 0.37
N LEU A 262 -20.89 -14.07 0.41
CA LEU A 262 -20.24 -13.59 1.63
C LEU A 262 -20.92 -12.32 2.16
N LEU A 263 -21.22 -11.34 1.30
CA LEU A 263 -21.96 -10.13 1.70
C LEU A 263 -23.35 -10.47 2.23
N ALA A 264 -24.06 -11.40 1.59
CA ALA A 264 -25.35 -11.84 2.07
C ALA A 264 -25.26 -12.49 3.47
N LEU A 265 -24.23 -13.30 3.73
CA LEU A 265 -24.00 -13.88 5.05
C LEU A 265 -23.68 -12.81 6.10
N GLN A 266 -22.83 -11.84 5.76
CA GLN A 266 -22.47 -10.74 6.66
C GLN A 266 -23.66 -9.81 6.95
N ALA A 267 -24.60 -9.64 6.02
CA ALA A 267 -25.81 -8.87 6.25
C ALA A 267 -26.71 -9.43 7.37
N PHE A 268 -26.56 -10.71 7.70
CA PHE A 268 -27.26 -11.35 8.83
C PHE A 268 -26.44 -11.38 10.13
N ASN A 269 -25.21 -10.91 10.10
CA ASN A 269 -24.36 -10.87 11.30
C ASN A 269 -24.79 -9.73 12.22
N SER A 270 -25.42 -10.06 13.34
CA SER A 270 -25.91 -9.09 14.33
C SER A 270 -24.80 -8.43 15.16
N GLU A 271 -23.57 -8.92 15.09
CA GLU A 271 -22.41 -8.34 15.77
C GLU A 271 -21.87 -7.11 15.04
N LEU A 272 -22.20 -6.96 13.75
CA LEU A 272 -21.81 -5.80 12.96
C LEU A 272 -22.69 -4.60 13.32
N GLY A 273 -22.05 -3.47 13.59
CA GLY A 273 -22.74 -2.20 13.85
C GLY A 273 -23.64 -1.78 12.65
N PRO A 274 -24.65 -0.95 12.90
CA PRO A 274 -25.62 -0.54 11.87
C PRO A 274 -24.99 0.17 10.67
N GLU A 275 -23.85 0.85 10.86
CA GLU A 275 -23.09 1.52 9.81
C GLU A 275 -22.49 0.51 8.83
N ILE A 276 -21.84 -0.56 9.33
CA ILE A 276 -21.27 -1.62 8.50
C ILE A 276 -22.38 -2.39 7.79
N GLN A 277 -23.48 -2.67 8.48
CA GLN A 277 -24.66 -3.30 7.86
C GLN A 277 -25.23 -2.41 6.73
N GLY A 278 -25.19 -1.09 6.89
CA GLY A 278 -25.54 -0.12 5.85
C GLY A 278 -24.65 -0.25 4.63
N LEU A 279 -23.33 -0.23 4.82
CA LEU A 279 -22.36 -0.38 3.75
C LEU A 279 -22.55 -1.70 2.98
N ILE A 280 -22.76 -2.82 3.69
CA ILE A 280 -23.01 -4.12 3.07
C ILE A 280 -24.27 -4.08 2.20
N ARG A 281 -25.34 -3.51 2.71
CA ARG A 281 -26.63 -3.41 2.01
C ARG A 281 -26.56 -2.53 0.76
N ASP A 282 -25.78 -1.45 0.81
CA ASP A 282 -25.64 -0.48 -0.27
C ASP A 282 -24.54 -0.87 -1.29
N THR A 283 -23.83 -2.00 -1.01
CA THR A 283 -22.80 -2.53 -1.90
C THR A 283 -23.42 -3.09 -3.19
N LYS A 284 -22.91 -2.63 -4.33
CA LYS A 284 -23.28 -3.11 -5.66
C LYS A 284 -22.11 -3.89 -6.25
N ILE A 285 -22.42 -5.09 -6.73
CA ILE A 285 -21.48 -5.95 -7.42
C ILE A 285 -21.91 -6.05 -8.89
N ASP A 286 -21.02 -5.74 -9.79
CA ASP A 286 -21.21 -5.87 -11.24
C ASP A 286 -20.09 -6.72 -11.85
N VAL A 287 -20.45 -7.61 -12.78
CA VAL A 287 -19.49 -8.44 -13.51
C VAL A 287 -19.70 -8.23 -14.99
N LYS A 288 -18.72 -7.64 -15.63
CA LYS A 288 -18.72 -7.41 -17.07
C LYS A 288 -17.46 -7.97 -17.70
N ASP A 289 -17.62 -8.92 -18.61
CA ASP A 289 -16.52 -9.66 -19.21
C ASP A 289 -15.67 -10.36 -18.12
N ALA A 290 -14.35 -10.23 -18.15
CA ALA A 290 -13.46 -10.77 -17.13
C ALA A 290 -13.29 -9.86 -15.89
N ILE A 291 -14.17 -8.89 -15.72
CA ILE A 291 -14.04 -7.80 -14.77
C ILE A 291 -15.17 -7.84 -13.76
N LEU A 292 -14.81 -7.93 -12.49
CA LEU A 292 -15.69 -7.77 -11.34
C LEU A 292 -15.52 -6.37 -10.77
N SER A 293 -16.55 -5.63 -10.48
CA SER A 293 -16.54 -4.33 -9.82
C SER A 293 -17.42 -4.35 -8.59
N ILE A 294 -16.94 -3.79 -7.50
CA ILE A 294 -17.68 -3.62 -6.24
C ILE A 294 -17.66 -2.14 -5.90
N ASN A 295 -18.83 -1.58 -5.66
CA ASN A 295 -18.98 -0.18 -5.29
C ASN A 295 -19.93 -0.09 -4.11
N THR A 296 -19.54 0.68 -3.09
CA THR A 296 -20.41 1.03 -1.97
C THR A 296 -20.21 2.50 -1.59
N THR A 297 -21.25 3.13 -1.08
CA THR A 297 -21.22 4.51 -0.58
C THR A 297 -22.17 4.65 0.60
#